data_b5f396ae2bb504722fe154e82386a939
#
_entry.id   b5f396ae2bb504722fe154e82386a939
#
_cell.length_a   1.000
_cell.length_b   1.000
_cell.length_c   1.000
_cell.angle_alpha   90.00
_cell.angle_beta   90.00
_cell.angle_gamma   90.00
#
_symmetry.space_group_name_H-M   'P 1'
#
loop_
_entity.id
_entity.type
_entity.pdbx_description
1 polymer ?
#
loop_
_entity_poly.entity_id
_entity_poly.type
_entity_poly.pdbx_seq_one_letter_code
_entity_poly.pdbx_strand_id
1 'polypeptide(L)'
;MTLISRLAAVALAAVMFGTVPASAQQSAPYRAQPAQRSSGPGTYSSDELLTSGTRFFGNVSRGLASIIERAVSQWGLPNGYILGEEGSGAFVAGLRYGEGTLYTKNAGDLKVYWQGPSVGFDWGGDGARTMTLVYNLPATSAIYQRFAGIDGSAYIVGGFGMTALTANNIVLVPIRSGLGLRLGANIGYLKYTPQATWNPF
;
A
#
# COMPACT_ATOMS: atom_id res chain seq x y z
N MET A 1 -15.34 -72.25 57.12
CA MET A 1 -15.95 -71.99 55.85
C MET A 1 -14.90 -71.23 55.06
N THR A 2 -14.15 -71.90 54.39
CA THR A 2 -13.73 -72.00 52.96
C THR A 2 -13.77 -70.75 52.18
N LEU A 3 -12.63 -70.20 51.77
CA LEU A 3 -12.49 -69.52 50.49
C LEU A 3 -11.11 -69.80 49.91
N ILE A 4 -11.17 -70.31 48.72
CA ILE A 4 -10.10 -70.86 47.87
C ILE A 4 -9.34 -69.73 47.19
N SER A 5 -8.02 -69.74 47.27
CA SER A 5 -7.07 -68.98 46.50
C SER A 5 -7.05 -69.40 45.06
N ARG A 6 -6.96 -68.39 44.16
CA ARG A 6 -6.45 -68.59 42.78
C ARG A 6 -5.36 -67.59 42.53
N LEU A 7 -4.14 -68.04 42.43
CA LEU A 7 -2.99 -67.37 41.86
C LEU A 7 -3.19 -67.25 40.36
N ALA A 8 -3.02 -66.04 39.81
CA ALA A 8 -2.83 -65.85 38.42
C ALA A 8 -1.44 -65.22 38.21
N ALA A 9 -0.59 -65.95 37.55
CA ALA A 9 0.73 -65.54 37.14
C ALA A 9 0.61 -64.53 36.00
N VAL A 10 1.18 -63.34 36.17
CA VAL A 10 1.33 -62.33 35.11
C VAL A 10 2.74 -62.44 34.56
N ALA A 11 2.87 -62.87 33.33
CA ALA A 11 4.14 -62.88 32.58
C ALA A 11 4.48 -61.47 32.15
N LEU A 12 5.64 -60.97 32.63
CA LEU A 12 6.18 -59.66 32.27
C LEU A 12 6.96 -59.76 30.94
N ALA A 13 6.36 -59.34 29.84
CA ALA A 13 7.05 -59.19 28.58
C ALA A 13 7.82 -57.87 28.56
N ALA A 14 9.14 -57.93 28.62
CA ALA A 14 10.00 -56.75 28.46
C ALA A 14 10.06 -56.35 26.98
N VAL A 15 9.39 -55.27 26.63
CA VAL A 15 9.52 -54.64 25.30
C VAL A 15 10.72 -53.70 25.32
N MET A 16 11.77 -54.10 24.64
CA MET A 16 12.94 -53.27 24.39
C MET A 16 12.55 -52.16 23.40
N PHE A 17 12.29 -50.95 23.87
CA PHE A 17 12.20 -49.76 22.99
C PHE A 17 13.61 -49.33 22.62
N GLY A 18 13.99 -49.64 21.37
CA GLY A 18 15.18 -49.08 20.74
C GLY A 18 14.99 -47.57 20.58
N THR A 19 15.79 -46.76 21.26
CA THR A 19 15.86 -45.31 21.06
C THR A 19 16.55 -45.03 19.77
N VAL A 20 15.79 -44.65 18.73
CA VAL A 20 16.31 -44.06 17.50
C VAL A 20 16.70 -42.62 17.83
N PRO A 21 17.96 -42.18 17.62
CA PRO A 21 18.31 -40.78 17.81
C PRO A 21 17.58 -39.96 16.75
N ALA A 22 16.65 -39.13 17.20
CA ALA A 22 16.05 -38.12 16.34
C ALA A 22 17.13 -37.10 15.95
N SER A 23 17.64 -37.21 14.71
CA SER A 23 18.45 -36.15 14.12
C SER A 23 17.59 -34.91 14.01
N ALA A 24 17.77 -33.97 14.91
CA ALA A 24 17.18 -32.64 14.77
C ALA A 24 17.80 -31.97 13.53
N GLN A 25 17.09 -32.03 12.42
CA GLN A 25 17.36 -31.16 11.28
C GLN A 25 17.09 -29.73 11.74
N GLN A 26 18.17 -29.02 12.04
CA GLN A 26 18.13 -27.57 12.18
C GLN A 26 17.73 -27.01 10.81
N SER A 27 16.44 -26.73 10.64
CA SER A 27 15.95 -25.91 9.55
C SER A 27 16.62 -24.55 9.70
N ALA A 28 17.55 -24.23 8.79
CA ALA A 28 18.11 -22.91 8.66
C ALA A 28 16.94 -21.90 8.60
N PRO A 29 17.04 -20.74 9.27
CA PRO A 29 15.98 -19.75 9.20
C PRO A 29 15.77 -19.38 7.73
N TYR A 30 14.58 -19.67 7.23
CA TYR A 30 14.14 -19.24 5.90
C TYR A 30 14.20 -17.71 5.86
N ARG A 31 15.30 -17.19 5.31
CA ARG A 31 15.44 -15.78 5.01
C ARG A 31 14.53 -15.54 3.81
N ALA A 32 13.32 -15.08 4.07
CA ALA A 32 12.41 -14.64 3.02
C ALA A 32 13.14 -13.58 2.19
N GLN A 33 13.64 -13.97 1.02
CA GLN A 33 14.02 -13.01 0.00
C GLN A 33 12.75 -12.23 -0.33
N PRO A 34 12.79 -10.89 -0.34
CA PRO A 34 11.68 -10.11 -0.86
C PRO A 34 11.40 -10.66 -2.26
N ALA A 35 10.20 -11.18 -2.45
CA ALA A 35 9.79 -11.63 -3.76
C ALA A 35 9.82 -10.41 -4.68
N GLN A 36 10.87 -10.30 -5.50
CA GLN A 36 10.90 -9.35 -6.61
C GLN A 36 9.79 -9.78 -7.56
N ARG A 37 8.62 -9.16 -7.38
CA ARG A 37 7.53 -9.34 -8.33
C ARG A 37 7.98 -8.67 -9.62
N SER A 38 8.42 -9.49 -10.59
CA SER A 38 8.75 -9.01 -11.92
C SER A 38 7.52 -8.31 -12.51
N SER A 39 7.74 -7.09 -13.01
CA SER A 39 6.69 -6.35 -13.70
C SER A 39 6.19 -7.17 -14.90
N GLY A 40 4.89 -7.42 -14.94
CA GLY A 40 4.23 -7.91 -16.15
C GLY A 40 4.17 -6.82 -17.23
N PRO A 41 3.84 -7.18 -18.48
CA PRO A 41 3.63 -6.19 -19.52
C PRO A 41 2.55 -5.18 -19.06
N GLY A 42 2.92 -3.91 -19.00
CA GLY A 42 2.02 -2.80 -18.63
C GLY A 42 1.95 -2.46 -17.13
N THR A 43 2.72 -3.11 -16.24
CA THR A 43 2.80 -2.75 -14.82
C THR A 43 4.18 -2.22 -14.44
N TYR A 44 4.27 -1.46 -13.34
CA TYR A 44 5.51 -0.94 -12.77
C TYR A 44 5.98 -1.80 -11.61
N SER A 45 7.27 -2.14 -11.59
CA SER A 45 7.90 -2.83 -10.46
C SER A 45 8.09 -1.89 -9.26
N SER A 46 8.29 -2.45 -8.07
CA SER A 46 8.63 -1.68 -6.87
C SER A 46 9.90 -0.83 -7.06
N ASP A 47 10.89 -1.34 -7.76
CA ASP A 47 12.16 -0.63 -8.02
C ASP A 47 11.97 0.57 -8.98
N GLU A 48 11.14 0.41 -10.02
CA GLU A 48 10.77 1.51 -10.93
C GLU A 48 10.02 2.62 -10.17
N LEU A 49 9.07 2.23 -9.30
CA LEU A 49 8.31 3.16 -8.47
C LEU A 49 9.22 3.87 -7.45
N LEU A 50 10.11 3.13 -6.79
CA LEU A 50 11.05 3.70 -5.83
C LEU A 50 12.02 4.67 -6.52
N THR A 51 12.53 4.34 -7.70
CA THR A 51 13.39 5.21 -8.49
C THR A 51 12.67 6.50 -8.88
N SER A 52 11.45 6.40 -9.39
CA SER A 52 10.63 7.56 -9.78
C SER A 52 10.26 8.41 -8.57
N GLY A 53 9.83 7.79 -7.48
CA GLY A 53 9.50 8.47 -6.25
C GLY A 53 10.70 9.15 -5.59
N THR A 54 11.86 8.49 -5.55
CA THR A 54 13.10 9.08 -5.02
C THR A 54 13.51 10.33 -5.79
N ARG A 55 13.46 10.25 -7.12
CA ARG A 55 13.76 11.43 -7.97
C ARG A 55 12.77 12.56 -7.73
N PHE A 56 11.51 12.23 -7.57
CA PHE A 56 10.44 13.20 -7.36
C PHE A 56 10.48 13.84 -5.98
N PHE A 57 10.61 13.07 -4.91
CA PHE A 57 10.67 13.60 -3.54
C PHE A 57 12.03 14.20 -3.16
N GLY A 58 13.07 13.94 -3.95
CA GLY A 58 14.39 14.56 -3.78
C GLY A 58 15.34 13.83 -2.83
N ASN A 59 14.93 12.71 -2.23
CA ASN A 59 15.81 11.90 -1.38
C ASN A 59 15.37 10.43 -1.35
N VAL A 60 16.35 9.54 -1.16
CA VAL A 60 16.10 8.13 -0.86
C VAL A 60 15.73 8.02 0.62
N SER A 61 14.52 7.60 0.93
CA SER A 61 14.12 7.36 2.30
C SER A 61 13.60 5.94 2.51
N ARG A 62 13.93 5.34 3.66
CA ARG A 62 13.37 4.05 4.06
C ARG A 62 11.84 4.11 4.14
N GLY A 63 11.29 5.27 4.52
CA GLY A 63 9.85 5.50 4.58
C GLY A 63 9.18 5.35 3.23
N LEU A 64 9.77 5.92 2.16
CA LEU A 64 9.24 5.78 0.81
C LEU A 64 9.27 4.32 0.35
N ALA A 65 10.37 3.61 0.56
CA ALA A 65 10.48 2.20 0.22
C ALA A 65 9.40 1.36 0.94
N SER A 66 9.29 1.53 2.26
CA SER A 66 8.32 0.79 3.07
C SER A 66 6.86 1.07 2.67
N ILE A 67 6.51 2.31 2.31
CA ILE A 67 5.14 2.64 1.92
C ILE A 67 4.79 2.08 0.54
N ILE A 68 5.75 2.10 -0.42
CA ILE A 68 5.58 1.47 -1.73
C ILE A 68 5.45 -0.05 -1.58
N GLU A 69 6.31 -0.70 -0.78
CA GLU A 69 6.21 -2.14 -0.50
C GLU A 69 4.86 -2.49 0.14
N ARG A 70 4.38 -1.68 1.08
CA ARG A 70 3.07 -1.87 1.69
C ARG A 70 1.95 -1.78 0.66
N ALA A 71 1.95 -0.77 -0.21
CA ALA A 71 0.97 -0.61 -1.27
C ALA A 71 1.00 -1.80 -2.26
N VAL A 72 2.19 -2.20 -2.72
CA VAL A 72 2.36 -3.34 -3.64
C VAL A 72 1.94 -4.66 -2.98
N SER A 73 2.20 -4.86 -1.70
CA SER A 73 1.76 -6.06 -0.99
C SER A 73 0.24 -6.17 -0.88
N GLN A 74 -0.46 -5.05 -0.78
CA GLN A 74 -1.90 -4.99 -0.57
C GLN A 74 -2.69 -4.99 -1.88
N TRP A 75 -2.23 -4.27 -2.91
CA TRP A 75 -2.96 -4.09 -4.17
C TRP A 75 -2.25 -4.67 -5.41
N GLY A 76 -1.04 -5.23 -5.25
CA GLY A 76 -0.24 -5.75 -6.37
C GLY A 76 0.60 -4.67 -7.04
N LEU A 77 1.00 -4.91 -8.30
CA LEU A 77 1.77 -3.96 -9.09
C LEU A 77 0.83 -2.98 -9.81
N PRO A 78 1.05 -1.66 -9.70
CA PRO A 78 0.24 -0.67 -10.37
C PRO A 78 0.51 -0.65 -11.87
N ASN A 79 -0.49 -0.30 -12.66
CA ASN A 79 -0.36 -0.10 -14.11
C ASN A 79 -0.21 1.38 -14.52
N GLY A 80 -0.21 2.28 -13.54
CA GLY A 80 0.12 3.68 -13.70
C GLY A 80 0.58 4.31 -12.40
N TYR A 81 1.17 5.49 -12.47
CA TYR A 81 1.40 6.34 -11.31
C TYR A 81 1.29 7.81 -11.69
N ILE A 82 0.91 8.65 -10.74
CA ILE A 82 0.81 10.11 -10.91
C ILE A 82 1.88 10.75 -10.04
N LEU A 83 2.65 11.68 -10.60
CA LEU A 83 3.51 12.59 -9.87
C LEU A 83 2.93 13.99 -9.95
N GLY A 84 2.77 14.65 -8.80
CA GLY A 84 2.20 15.97 -8.79
C GLY A 84 2.25 16.65 -7.42
N GLU A 85 1.77 17.86 -7.38
CA GLU A 85 1.75 18.69 -6.20
C GLU A 85 0.31 18.98 -5.78
N GLU A 86 0.10 18.97 -4.47
CA GLU A 86 -1.19 19.22 -3.85
C GLU A 86 -1.09 20.45 -2.94
N GLY A 87 -1.89 21.46 -3.23
CA GLY A 87 -2.04 22.63 -2.37
C GLY A 87 -3.35 22.54 -1.58
N SER A 88 -3.30 22.85 -0.29
CA SER A 88 -4.48 23.18 0.49
C SER A 88 -4.57 24.70 0.55
N GLY A 89 -5.54 25.25 -0.19
CA GLY A 89 -5.75 26.71 -0.17
C GLY A 89 -6.28 27.15 1.18
N ALA A 90 -5.49 27.93 1.91
CA ALA A 90 -5.91 28.54 3.18
C ALA A 90 -7.15 29.46 3.05
N PHE A 91 -7.55 29.76 1.82
CA PHE A 91 -8.70 30.64 1.54
C PHE A 91 -10.04 29.92 1.44
N VAL A 92 -10.04 28.59 1.29
CA VAL A 92 -11.30 27.81 1.29
C VAL A 92 -11.10 26.67 2.27
N ALA A 93 -11.45 26.92 3.52
CA ALA A 93 -11.37 25.92 4.58
C ALA A 93 -12.03 24.61 4.14
N GLY A 94 -11.27 23.52 4.15
CA GLY A 94 -11.79 22.19 3.86
C GLY A 94 -11.67 21.69 2.42
N LEU A 95 -10.96 22.36 1.52
CA LEU A 95 -10.73 21.90 0.15
C LEU A 95 -9.23 21.73 -0.15
N ARG A 96 -8.91 20.74 -0.97
CA ARG A 96 -7.60 20.50 -1.54
C ARG A 96 -7.68 20.49 -3.05
N TYR A 97 -6.62 20.96 -3.68
CA TYR A 97 -6.45 20.97 -5.13
C TYR A 97 -5.06 20.46 -5.46
N GLY A 98 -4.96 19.70 -6.52
CA GLY A 98 -3.67 19.23 -6.99
C GLY A 98 -3.65 19.11 -8.50
N GLU A 99 -2.44 19.07 -9.02
CA GLU A 99 -2.17 18.81 -10.42
C GLU A 99 -0.95 17.91 -10.57
N GLY A 100 -0.90 17.14 -11.65
CA GLY A 100 0.21 16.23 -11.88
C GLY A 100 0.15 15.61 -13.26
N THR A 101 1.05 14.67 -13.48
CA THR A 101 1.12 13.87 -14.70
C THR A 101 0.93 12.39 -14.35
N LEU A 102 -0.03 11.76 -14.99
CA LEU A 102 -0.22 10.31 -14.99
C LEU A 102 0.74 9.70 -15.99
N TYR A 103 1.54 8.77 -15.56
CA TYR A 103 2.47 7.96 -16.35
C TYR A 103 1.93 6.55 -16.51
N THR A 104 1.89 6.07 -17.75
CA THR A 104 1.52 4.67 -18.07
C THR A 104 2.50 4.08 -19.06
N LYS A 105 2.77 2.78 -19.00
CA LYS A 105 3.71 2.13 -19.93
C LYS A 105 3.19 2.04 -21.35
N ASN A 106 1.88 1.97 -21.53
CA ASN A 106 1.28 1.59 -22.82
C ASN A 106 0.44 2.71 -23.48
N ALA A 107 0.12 3.78 -22.73
CA ALA A 107 -0.79 4.82 -23.22
C ALA A 107 -0.22 6.24 -23.13
N GLY A 108 1.08 6.36 -22.80
CA GLY A 108 1.77 7.64 -22.67
C GLY A 108 1.40 8.40 -21.40
N ASP A 109 1.75 9.68 -21.39
CA ASP A 109 1.62 10.57 -20.24
C ASP A 109 0.39 11.46 -20.42
N LEU A 110 -0.33 11.72 -19.31
CA LEU A 110 -1.55 12.51 -19.31
C LEU A 110 -1.55 13.50 -18.15
N LYS A 111 -1.80 14.78 -18.45
CA LYS A 111 -2.00 15.79 -17.41
C LYS A 111 -3.32 15.54 -16.69
N VAL A 112 -3.28 15.58 -15.36
CA VAL A 112 -4.44 15.36 -14.51
C VAL A 112 -4.52 16.41 -13.40
N TYR A 113 -5.74 16.77 -13.04
CA TYR A 113 -6.05 17.65 -11.92
C TYR A 113 -6.97 16.92 -10.97
N TRP A 114 -6.85 17.21 -9.67
CA TRP A 114 -7.76 16.62 -8.68
C TRP A 114 -8.17 17.64 -7.63
N GLN A 115 -9.35 17.44 -7.11
CA GLN A 115 -9.92 18.21 -6.03
C GLN A 115 -10.78 17.36 -5.13
N GLY A 116 -10.93 17.80 -3.88
CA GLY A 116 -11.78 17.12 -2.90
C GLY A 116 -11.75 17.79 -1.54
N PRO A 117 -12.51 17.26 -0.58
CA PRO A 117 -12.47 17.76 0.78
C PRO A 117 -11.08 17.55 1.39
N SER A 118 -10.64 18.53 2.17
CA SER A 118 -9.46 18.43 3.03
C SER A 118 -9.91 18.42 4.48
N VAL A 119 -9.58 17.39 5.21
CA VAL A 119 -9.82 17.32 6.65
C VAL A 119 -8.46 17.55 7.34
N GLY A 120 -8.21 18.78 7.73
CA GLY A 120 -6.98 19.19 8.41
C GLY A 120 -6.41 20.49 7.84
N PHE A 121 -5.80 21.28 8.69
CA PHE A 121 -5.07 22.47 8.28
C PHE A 121 -3.60 22.06 8.10
N ASP A 122 -3.16 21.89 6.86
CA ASP A 122 -1.74 21.92 6.55
C ASP A 122 -1.34 23.40 6.43
N TRP A 123 -0.77 23.92 7.49
CA TRP A 123 -0.21 25.25 7.51
C TRP A 123 1.19 25.20 6.91
N GLY A 124 1.26 25.28 5.59
CA GLY A 124 2.52 25.35 4.85
C GLY A 124 2.22 25.88 3.46
N GLY A 125 2.75 27.04 3.12
CA GLY A 125 2.57 27.68 1.80
C GLY A 125 3.23 26.94 0.64
N ASP A 126 3.94 25.84 0.90
CA ASP A 126 4.56 24.99 -0.10
C ASP A 126 3.70 23.76 -0.32
N GLY A 127 3.28 23.55 -1.56
CA GLY A 127 2.46 22.40 -1.95
C GLY A 127 3.11 21.08 -1.55
N ALA A 128 2.31 20.15 -1.03
CA ALA A 128 2.78 18.81 -0.70
C ALA A 128 3.00 17.99 -1.98
N ARG A 129 4.19 17.43 -2.14
CA ARG A 129 4.45 16.47 -3.22
C ARG A 129 3.67 15.20 -2.98
N THR A 130 3.00 14.73 -4.02
CA THR A 130 2.15 13.54 -3.97
C THR A 130 2.49 12.60 -5.12
N MET A 131 2.78 11.34 -4.78
CA MET A 131 2.88 10.24 -5.73
C MET A 131 1.66 9.34 -5.56
N THR A 132 0.82 9.20 -6.58
CA THR A 132 -0.36 8.33 -6.51
C THR A 132 -0.12 7.08 -7.34
N LEU A 133 -0.13 5.90 -6.73
CA LEU A 133 -0.11 4.63 -7.45
C LEU A 133 -1.50 4.35 -8.00
N VAL A 134 -1.56 3.86 -9.23
CA VAL A 134 -2.82 3.64 -9.98
C VAL A 134 -2.92 2.17 -10.37
N TYR A 135 -4.01 1.53 -9.97
CA TYR A 135 -4.25 0.10 -10.17
C TYR A 135 -5.51 -0.12 -11.02
N ASN A 136 -5.46 -1.12 -11.87
CA ASN A 136 -6.59 -1.56 -12.70
C ASN A 136 -7.16 -0.47 -13.62
N LEU A 137 -6.33 0.49 -14.05
CA LEU A 137 -6.75 1.53 -14.98
C LEU A 137 -6.92 0.92 -16.38
N PRO A 138 -8.14 0.83 -16.93
CA PRO A 138 -8.36 0.19 -18.23
C PRO A 138 -7.97 1.09 -19.41
N ALA A 139 -8.09 2.40 -19.25
CA ALA A 139 -7.71 3.44 -20.20
C ALA A 139 -7.38 4.72 -19.44
N THR A 140 -6.52 5.58 -19.99
CA THR A 140 -6.10 6.81 -19.31
C THR A 140 -7.27 7.75 -18.99
N SER A 141 -8.27 7.82 -19.87
CA SER A 141 -9.47 8.64 -19.65
C SER A 141 -10.36 8.16 -18.50
N ALA A 142 -10.26 6.88 -18.10
CA ALA A 142 -11.02 6.34 -16.99
C ALA A 142 -10.59 6.91 -15.61
N ILE A 143 -9.47 7.65 -15.57
CA ILE A 143 -9.06 8.38 -14.36
C ILE A 143 -10.01 9.54 -14.03
N TYR A 144 -10.70 10.13 -15.01
CA TYR A 144 -11.55 11.30 -14.83
C TYR A 144 -12.90 10.96 -14.23
N GLN A 145 -12.89 10.70 -12.93
CA GLN A 145 -14.07 10.39 -12.14
C GLN A 145 -13.84 10.73 -10.66
N ARG A 146 -14.83 10.45 -9.82
CA ARG A 146 -14.73 10.61 -8.38
C ARG A 146 -14.38 9.28 -7.74
N PHE A 147 -13.33 9.29 -6.91
CA PHE A 147 -12.86 8.14 -6.14
C PHE A 147 -13.19 8.34 -4.67
N ALA A 148 -13.87 7.40 -4.06
CA ALA A 148 -14.18 7.41 -2.64
C ALA A 148 -13.07 6.76 -1.81
N GLY A 149 -12.85 7.25 -0.60
CA GLY A 149 -11.88 6.67 0.33
C GLY A 149 -12.27 5.26 0.77
N ILE A 150 -11.27 4.39 0.94
CA ILE A 150 -11.44 3.06 1.50
C ILE A 150 -11.14 3.15 3.01
N ASP A 151 -12.10 2.80 3.84
CA ASP A 151 -11.94 2.80 5.29
C ASP A 151 -10.81 1.87 5.73
N GLY A 152 -10.04 2.29 6.74
CA GLY A 152 -8.95 1.51 7.30
C GLY A 152 -7.72 1.37 6.39
N SER A 153 -7.68 2.04 5.23
CA SER A 153 -6.55 1.98 4.30
C SER A 153 -5.42 2.95 4.62
N ALA A 154 -5.60 3.83 5.61
CA ALA A 154 -4.59 4.81 6.00
C ALA A 154 -3.37 4.13 6.64
N TYR A 155 -2.17 4.52 6.17
CA TYR A 155 -0.91 4.01 6.69
C TYR A 155 0.16 5.10 6.69
N ILE A 156 0.97 5.17 7.75
CA ILE A 156 2.07 6.14 7.87
C ILE A 156 3.35 5.43 8.27
N VAL A 157 4.43 5.78 7.60
CA VAL A 157 5.78 5.31 7.92
C VAL A 157 6.84 6.29 7.43
N GLY A 158 7.83 6.60 8.27
CA GLY A 158 9.04 7.33 7.88
C GLY A 158 8.79 8.70 7.22
N GLY A 159 7.78 9.45 7.67
CA GLY A 159 7.45 10.77 7.12
C GLY A 159 6.58 10.73 5.86
N PHE A 160 6.09 9.56 5.46
CA PHE A 160 5.14 9.38 4.37
C PHE A 160 3.82 8.82 4.89
N GLY A 161 2.72 9.23 4.26
CA GLY A 161 1.39 8.69 4.50
C GLY A 161 0.72 8.27 3.20
N MET A 162 -0.08 7.22 3.25
CA MET A 162 -0.94 6.82 2.14
C MET A 162 -2.37 6.57 2.60
N THR A 163 -3.30 6.67 1.67
CA THR A 163 -4.71 6.30 1.83
C THR A 163 -5.20 5.76 0.50
N ALA A 164 -5.97 4.69 0.48
CA ALA A 164 -6.53 4.19 -0.76
C ALA A 164 -7.90 4.79 -1.06
N LEU A 165 -8.17 4.98 -2.34
CA LEU A 165 -9.42 5.45 -2.90
C LEU A 165 -9.85 4.50 -4.01
N THR A 166 -11.14 4.35 -4.23
CA THR A 166 -11.66 3.46 -5.27
C THR A 166 -12.86 4.02 -6.01
N ALA A 167 -12.95 3.66 -7.28
CA ALA A 167 -14.12 3.83 -8.14
C ALA A 167 -14.06 2.84 -9.30
N ASN A 168 -15.18 2.18 -9.62
CA ASN A 168 -15.29 1.29 -10.78
C ASN A 168 -14.12 0.29 -10.93
N ASN A 169 -13.73 -0.38 -9.85
CA ASN A 169 -12.62 -1.33 -9.76
C ASN A 169 -11.21 -0.72 -9.95
N ILE A 170 -11.09 0.58 -10.17
CA ILE A 170 -9.81 1.30 -10.17
C ILE A 170 -9.48 1.66 -8.72
N VAL A 171 -8.23 1.44 -8.32
CA VAL A 171 -7.74 1.85 -7.00
C VAL A 171 -6.63 2.87 -7.17
N LEU A 172 -6.72 3.95 -6.43
CA LEU A 172 -5.70 4.99 -6.33
C LEU A 172 -5.11 4.97 -4.92
N VAL A 173 -3.79 5.03 -4.82
CA VAL A 173 -3.09 5.08 -3.54
C VAL A 173 -2.18 6.30 -3.51
N PRO A 174 -2.71 7.48 -3.13
CA PRO A 174 -1.89 8.68 -2.92
C PRO A 174 -0.91 8.49 -1.78
N ILE A 175 0.36 8.68 -2.06
CA ILE A 175 1.49 8.72 -1.12
C ILE A 175 1.93 10.18 -1.02
N ARG A 176 1.91 10.73 0.18
CA ARG A 176 2.28 12.12 0.49
C ARG A 176 3.48 12.17 1.40
N SER A 177 4.35 13.16 1.16
CA SER A 177 5.44 13.51 2.08
C SER A 177 5.06 14.76 2.87
N GLY A 178 5.45 14.83 4.14
CA GLY A 178 5.30 16.05 4.94
C GLY A 178 5.15 15.80 6.43
N LEU A 179 5.48 16.82 7.23
CA LEU A 179 5.38 16.79 8.69
C LEU A 179 3.94 16.98 9.21
N GLY A 180 2.99 17.32 8.32
CA GLY A 180 1.57 17.56 8.64
C GLY A 180 0.68 16.33 8.48
N LEU A 181 1.24 15.13 8.39
CA LEU A 181 0.48 13.88 8.24
C LEU A 181 -0.38 13.60 9.49
N ARG A 182 -1.49 14.30 9.61
CA ARG A 182 -2.51 13.96 10.61
C ARG A 182 -3.23 12.71 10.14
N LEU A 183 -3.01 11.64 10.91
CA LEU A 183 -3.70 10.37 10.80
C LEU A 183 -5.22 10.58 10.83
N GLY A 184 -5.93 9.93 9.93
CA GLY A 184 -7.35 9.74 10.05
C GLY A 184 -8.20 10.77 9.32
N ALA A 185 -7.64 11.58 8.46
CA ALA A 185 -8.50 12.27 7.52
C ALA A 185 -9.13 11.21 6.61
N ASN A 186 -10.35 10.82 6.92
CA ASN A 186 -11.23 10.20 5.95
C ASN A 186 -11.28 11.15 4.76
N ILE A 187 -10.47 10.83 3.72
CA ILE A 187 -10.59 11.52 2.45
C ILE A 187 -11.93 11.02 1.93
N GLY A 188 -12.99 11.78 2.12
CA GLY A 188 -14.31 11.38 1.68
C GLY A 188 -14.29 11.01 0.21
N TYR A 189 -13.62 11.82 -0.63
CA TYR A 189 -13.40 11.53 -2.05
C TYR A 189 -12.33 12.44 -2.66
N LEU A 190 -11.80 12.05 -3.82
CA LEU A 190 -11.09 12.91 -4.77
C LEU A 190 -11.75 12.79 -6.14
N LYS A 191 -12.00 13.94 -6.78
CA LYS A 191 -12.50 14.03 -8.15
C LYS A 191 -11.34 14.39 -9.07
N TYR A 192 -11.06 13.54 -10.04
CA TYR A 192 -10.05 13.80 -11.07
C TYR A 192 -10.69 14.40 -12.32
N THR A 193 -10.01 15.39 -12.94
CA THR A 193 -10.51 16.14 -14.09
C THR A 193 -9.39 16.40 -15.10
N PRO A 194 -9.73 16.57 -16.40
CA PRO A 194 -8.74 16.90 -17.43
C PRO A 194 -8.28 18.37 -17.40
N GLN A 195 -8.99 19.21 -16.68
CA GLN A 195 -8.71 20.64 -16.55
C GLN A 195 -8.87 21.05 -15.09
N ALA A 196 -8.15 22.09 -14.69
CA ALA A 196 -8.31 22.69 -13.37
C ALA A 196 -9.76 23.19 -13.20
N THR A 197 -10.42 22.81 -12.12
CA THR A 197 -11.76 23.27 -11.78
C THR A 197 -11.86 23.55 -10.29
N TRP A 198 -12.61 24.61 -9.96
CA TRP A 198 -12.85 25.01 -8.57
C TRP A 198 -14.06 24.31 -7.94
N ASN A 199 -14.80 23.54 -8.74
CA ASN A 199 -15.97 22.79 -8.28
C ASN A 199 -15.60 21.35 -7.92
N PRO A 200 -15.43 21.01 -6.64
CA PRO A 200 -15.13 19.66 -6.20
C PRO A 200 -16.36 18.73 -6.23
N PHE A 201 -17.55 19.26 -6.42
CA PHE A 201 -18.82 18.53 -6.43
C PHE A 201 -19.27 18.05 -7.80
#